data_110e39db48b5d57ba030affdb7cf2be9
#
_entry.id   110e39db48b5d57ba030affdb7cf2be9
#
_cell.length_a   1.000
_cell.length_b   1.000
_cell.length_c   1.000
_cell.angle_alpha   90.00
_cell.angle_beta   90.00
_cell.angle_gamma   90.00
#
_symmetry.space_group_name_H-M   'P 1'
#
loop_
_entity.id
_entity.type
_entity.pdbx_description
1 polymer ?
#
loop_
_entity_poly.entity_id
_entity_poly.type
_entity_poly.pdbx_seq_one_letter_code
_entity_poly.pdbx_strand_id
1 'polypeptide(L)'
;PPAELRPDWLSRAKIGRWQRIARRHAPYFQQGVLVPAYAIGLCAEQMAERVLSRHCSVLPADHPLQPLLARVLHDEGKHVRLCMRTLSLSVSEAEMPHLQRLLAEARLNREVTV
;
A
#
# COMPACT_ATOMS: atom_id res chain seq x y z
N PRO A 1 16.09 -5.28 -19.12
CA PRO A 1 14.70 -5.72 -19.27
C PRO A 1 14.00 -4.97 -20.41
N PRO A 2 12.98 -5.58 -21.02
CA PRO A 2 12.20 -4.89 -22.03
C PRO A 2 11.64 -3.56 -21.51
N ALA A 3 11.51 -2.58 -22.42
CA ALA A 3 11.07 -1.24 -22.06
C ALA A 3 9.67 -1.25 -21.41
N GLU A 4 8.79 -2.15 -21.84
CA GLU A 4 7.43 -2.26 -21.29
C GLU A 4 7.38 -2.78 -19.86
N LEU A 5 8.48 -3.32 -19.32
CA LEU A 5 8.57 -3.75 -17.93
C LEU A 5 9.12 -2.67 -17.02
N ARG A 6 9.52 -1.54 -17.56
CA ARG A 6 10.00 -0.41 -16.76
C ARG A 6 8.81 0.40 -16.25
N PRO A 7 8.84 0.83 -14.99
CA PRO A 7 7.80 1.73 -14.51
C PRO A 7 7.76 2.99 -15.37
N ASP A 8 6.55 3.47 -15.70
CA ASP A 8 6.42 4.73 -16.41
C ASP A 8 6.82 5.90 -15.49
N TRP A 9 6.85 7.13 -16.06
CA TRP A 9 7.31 8.29 -15.31
C TRP A 9 6.36 8.66 -14.15
N LEU A 10 5.04 8.41 -14.30
CA LEU A 10 4.08 8.63 -13.21
C LEU A 10 4.33 7.68 -12.05
N SER A 11 4.57 6.39 -12.36
CA SER A 11 4.88 5.40 -11.34
C SER A 11 6.19 5.72 -10.63
N ARG A 12 7.21 6.14 -11.39
CA ARG A 12 8.50 6.53 -10.81
C ARG A 12 8.37 7.76 -9.91
N ALA A 13 7.56 8.75 -10.34
CA ALA A 13 7.31 9.94 -9.54
C ALA A 13 6.59 9.59 -8.23
N LYS A 14 5.63 8.68 -8.28
CA LYS A 14 4.90 8.20 -7.12
C LYS A 14 5.82 7.47 -6.14
N ILE A 15 6.66 6.57 -6.65
CA ILE A 15 7.65 5.86 -5.85
C ILE A 15 8.62 6.84 -5.20
N GLY A 16 9.10 7.83 -5.96
CA GLY A 16 10.00 8.86 -5.44
C GLY A 16 9.38 9.66 -4.30
N ARG A 17 8.09 10.02 -4.43
CA ARG A 17 7.37 10.72 -3.36
C ARG A 17 7.24 9.84 -2.12
N TRP A 18 6.90 8.56 -2.28
CA TRP A 18 6.81 7.64 -1.15
C TRP A 18 8.15 7.48 -0.45
N GLN A 19 9.25 7.40 -1.21
CA GLN A 19 10.60 7.31 -0.62
C GLN A 19 10.93 8.56 0.19
N ARG A 20 10.57 9.75 -0.29
CA ARG A 20 10.77 10.99 0.45
C ARG A 20 9.93 11.05 1.71
N ILE A 21 8.68 10.60 1.64
CA ILE A 21 7.79 10.51 2.79
C ILE A 21 8.40 9.57 3.84
N ALA A 22 8.87 8.41 3.41
CA ALA A 22 9.49 7.44 4.31
C ALA A 22 10.70 8.04 5.03
N ARG A 23 11.59 8.69 4.30
CA ARG A 23 12.79 9.28 4.88
C ARG A 23 12.47 10.42 5.84
N ARG A 24 11.47 11.25 5.52
CA ARG A 24 11.08 12.37 6.36
C ARG A 24 10.47 11.90 7.68
N HIS A 25 9.72 10.81 7.66
CA HIS A 25 9.04 10.28 8.85
C HIS A 25 9.89 9.31 9.67
N ALA A 26 10.96 8.76 9.10
CA ALA A 26 11.79 7.77 9.79
C ALA A 26 12.29 8.23 11.18
N PRO A 27 12.74 9.49 11.36
CA PRO A 27 13.24 9.94 12.68
C PRO A 27 12.21 9.93 13.80
N TYR A 28 10.91 9.90 13.48
CA TYR A 28 9.85 9.92 14.49
C TYR A 28 9.58 8.54 15.09
N PHE A 29 10.24 7.48 14.57
CA PHE A 29 9.99 6.10 15.01
C PHE A 29 11.27 5.45 15.51
N GLN A 30 11.16 4.74 16.64
CA GLN A 30 12.28 4.00 17.18
C GLN A 30 12.81 2.94 16.21
N GLN A 31 11.91 2.33 15.46
CA GLN A 31 12.27 1.35 14.43
C GLN A 31 12.78 1.99 13.13
N GLY A 32 12.87 3.32 13.09
CA GLY A 32 13.42 4.05 11.95
C GLY A 32 12.58 3.92 10.69
N VAL A 33 13.23 3.71 9.56
CA VAL A 33 12.56 3.64 8.26
C VAL A 33 11.64 2.44 8.10
N LEU A 34 11.77 1.42 8.95
CA LEU A 34 10.96 0.21 8.87
C LEU A 34 9.47 0.53 8.99
N VAL A 35 9.09 1.43 9.90
CA VAL A 35 7.69 1.81 10.09
C VAL A 35 7.12 2.53 8.86
N PRO A 36 7.75 3.60 8.33
CA PRO A 36 7.26 4.21 7.10
C PRO A 36 7.20 3.25 5.92
N ALA A 37 8.17 2.34 5.80
CA ALA A 37 8.18 1.36 4.71
C ALA A 37 6.96 0.44 4.79
N TYR A 38 6.64 -0.07 5.98
CA TYR A 38 5.45 -0.90 6.18
C TYR A 38 4.15 -0.11 5.98
N ALA A 39 4.10 1.14 6.44
CA ALA A 39 2.91 1.98 6.28
C ALA A 39 2.62 2.25 4.80
N ILE A 40 3.65 2.54 4.01
CA ILE A 40 3.52 2.77 2.57
C ILE A 40 3.13 1.47 1.87
N GLY A 41 3.74 0.34 2.27
CA GLY A 41 3.37 -0.97 1.77
C GLY A 41 1.90 -1.28 2.02
N LEU A 42 1.40 -0.97 3.21
CA LEU A 42 -0.01 -1.12 3.55
C LEU A 42 -0.90 -0.29 2.62
N CYS A 43 -0.55 0.96 2.38
CA CYS A 43 -1.31 1.82 1.46
C CYS A 43 -1.33 1.26 0.04
N ALA A 44 -0.22 0.72 -0.44
CA ALA A 44 -0.12 0.11 -1.76
C ALA A 44 -0.99 -1.15 -1.85
N GLU A 45 -0.96 -2.00 -0.82
CA GLU A 45 -1.78 -3.21 -0.77
C GLU A 45 -3.27 -2.89 -0.70
N GLN A 46 -3.65 -1.86 0.06
CA GLN A 46 -5.04 -1.42 0.12
C GLN A 46 -5.53 -0.90 -1.23
N MET A 47 -4.67 -0.22 -1.98
CA MET A 47 -5.01 0.24 -3.33
C MET A 47 -5.21 -0.97 -4.26
N ALA A 48 -4.32 -1.95 -4.21
CA ALA A 48 -4.41 -3.16 -5.01
C ALA A 48 -5.71 -3.91 -4.70
N GLU A 49 -6.06 -4.04 -3.43
CA GLU A 49 -7.30 -4.69 -3.00
C GLU A 49 -8.53 -3.99 -3.60
N ARG A 50 -8.55 -2.65 -3.59
CA ARG A 50 -9.67 -1.90 -4.16
C ARG A 50 -9.78 -2.07 -5.67
N VAL A 51 -8.65 -2.06 -6.38
CA VAL A 51 -8.63 -2.27 -7.83
C VAL A 51 -9.14 -3.66 -8.18
N LEU A 52 -8.64 -4.69 -7.49
CA LEU A 52 -9.08 -6.08 -7.71
C LEU A 52 -10.56 -6.26 -7.38
N SER A 53 -11.04 -5.62 -6.30
CA SER A 53 -12.44 -5.67 -5.94
C SER A 53 -13.33 -5.08 -7.03
N ARG A 54 -12.92 -3.96 -7.62
CA ARG A 54 -13.66 -3.35 -8.75
C ARG A 54 -13.67 -4.27 -9.95
N HIS A 55 -12.54 -4.90 -10.28
CA HIS A 55 -12.48 -5.85 -11.40
C HIS A 55 -13.41 -7.03 -11.17
N CYS A 56 -13.43 -7.58 -9.95
CA CYS A 56 -14.34 -8.68 -9.63
C CYS A 56 -15.80 -8.25 -9.78
N SER A 57 -16.15 -7.02 -9.39
CA SER A 57 -17.53 -6.56 -9.42
C SER A 57 -18.07 -6.33 -10.83
N VAL A 58 -17.21 -6.02 -11.81
CA VAL A 58 -17.64 -5.74 -13.18
C VAL A 58 -17.61 -6.97 -14.08
N LEU A 59 -16.92 -8.04 -13.69
CA LEU A 59 -16.93 -9.29 -14.45
C LEU A 59 -18.22 -10.06 -14.19
N PRO A 60 -18.80 -10.70 -15.24
CA PRO A 60 -19.93 -11.60 -15.03
C PRO A 60 -19.59 -12.71 -14.04
N ALA A 61 -20.60 -13.16 -13.27
CA ALA A 61 -20.40 -14.18 -12.24
C ALA A 61 -19.88 -15.49 -12.81
N ASP A 62 -20.21 -15.79 -14.06
CA ASP A 62 -19.78 -17.02 -14.76
C ASP A 62 -18.49 -16.85 -15.57
N HIS A 63 -17.86 -15.67 -15.50
CA HIS A 63 -16.62 -15.44 -16.25
C HIS A 63 -15.52 -16.38 -15.74
N PRO A 64 -14.72 -16.98 -16.67
CA PRO A 64 -13.69 -17.94 -16.27
C PRO A 64 -12.64 -17.40 -15.30
N LEU A 65 -12.39 -16.09 -15.31
CA LEU A 65 -11.42 -15.44 -14.41
C LEU A 65 -11.94 -15.15 -13.01
N GLN A 66 -13.26 -15.27 -12.78
CA GLN A 66 -13.84 -14.93 -11.49
C GLN A 66 -13.22 -15.72 -10.32
N PRO A 67 -13.08 -17.05 -10.39
CA PRO A 67 -12.48 -17.78 -9.28
C PRO A 67 -11.05 -17.35 -8.99
N LEU A 68 -10.27 -17.07 -10.04
CA LEU A 68 -8.88 -16.62 -9.88
C LEU A 68 -8.83 -15.25 -9.21
N LEU A 69 -9.61 -14.29 -9.70
CA LEU A 69 -9.64 -12.94 -9.14
C LEU A 69 -10.13 -12.93 -7.70
N ALA A 70 -11.14 -13.75 -7.39
CA ALA A 70 -11.65 -13.87 -6.02
C ALA A 70 -10.58 -14.41 -5.08
N ARG A 71 -9.77 -15.37 -5.52
CA ARG A 71 -8.67 -15.91 -4.73
C ARG A 71 -7.58 -14.86 -4.50
N VAL A 72 -7.20 -14.14 -5.54
CA VAL A 72 -6.16 -13.09 -5.43
C VAL A 72 -6.65 -12.00 -4.47
N LEU A 73 -7.91 -11.59 -4.60
CA LEU A 73 -8.50 -10.59 -3.70
C LEU A 73 -8.50 -11.06 -2.25
N HIS A 74 -8.84 -12.33 -2.02
CA HIS A 74 -8.81 -12.92 -0.68
C HIS A 74 -7.38 -12.88 -0.09
N ASP A 75 -6.38 -13.23 -0.89
CA ASP A 75 -4.99 -13.22 -0.46
C ASP A 75 -4.50 -11.80 -0.17
N GLU A 76 -4.91 -10.82 -0.99
CA GLU A 76 -4.60 -9.42 -0.73
C GLU A 76 -5.18 -8.94 0.60
N GLY A 77 -6.40 -9.36 0.92
CA GLY A 77 -7.02 -9.06 2.21
C GLY A 77 -6.20 -9.59 3.39
N LYS A 78 -5.64 -10.79 3.24
CA LYS A 78 -4.74 -11.37 4.26
C LYS A 78 -3.46 -10.54 4.41
N HIS A 79 -2.87 -10.11 3.28
CA HIS A 79 -1.67 -9.28 3.29
C HIS A 79 -1.92 -7.95 3.99
N VAL A 80 -3.05 -7.30 3.71
CA VAL A 80 -3.43 -6.05 4.36
C VAL A 80 -3.52 -6.24 5.87
N ARG A 81 -4.21 -7.29 6.32
CA ARG A 81 -4.35 -7.56 7.75
C ARG A 81 -3.00 -7.85 8.42
N LEU A 82 -2.14 -8.60 7.73
CA LEU A 82 -0.79 -8.89 8.25
C LEU A 82 0.04 -7.62 8.38
N CYS A 83 0.01 -6.75 7.37
CA CYS A 83 0.72 -5.47 7.40
C CYS A 83 0.21 -4.58 8.52
N MET A 84 -1.11 -4.50 8.72
CA MET A 84 -1.70 -3.73 9.80
C MET A 84 -1.24 -4.25 11.16
N ARG A 85 -1.25 -5.57 11.35
CA ARG A 85 -0.80 -6.18 12.60
C ARG A 85 0.69 -5.93 12.85
N THR A 86 1.52 -6.15 11.84
CA THR A 86 2.97 -5.91 11.95
C THR A 86 3.24 -4.46 12.32
N LEU A 87 2.54 -3.54 11.67
CA LEU A 87 2.69 -2.11 11.92
C LEU A 87 2.30 -1.75 13.35
N SER A 88 1.17 -2.26 13.84
CA SER A 88 0.72 -1.97 15.21
C SER A 88 1.67 -2.52 16.26
N LEU A 89 2.36 -3.64 15.96
CA LEU A 89 3.35 -4.22 16.87
C LEU A 89 4.71 -3.51 16.82
N SER A 90 4.96 -2.73 15.77
CA SER A 90 6.24 -2.05 15.55
C SER A 90 6.25 -0.62 16.06
N VAL A 91 5.13 -0.11 16.55
CA VAL A 91 4.94 1.28 16.93
C VAL A 91 4.51 1.34 18.40
N SER A 92 5.17 2.19 19.19
CA SER A 92 4.76 2.43 20.56
C SER A 92 3.50 3.31 20.61
N GLU A 93 2.85 3.33 21.77
CA GLU A 93 1.69 4.19 21.98
C GLU A 93 2.02 5.67 21.77
N ALA A 94 3.20 6.10 22.23
CA ALA A 94 3.67 7.47 22.06
C ALA A 94 3.88 7.85 20.59
N GLU A 95 4.18 6.86 19.74
CA GLU A 95 4.42 7.07 18.31
C GLU A 95 3.16 7.04 17.46
N MET A 96 2.02 6.63 18.02
CA MET A 96 0.77 6.50 17.28
C MET A 96 0.33 7.79 16.56
N PRO A 97 0.43 8.98 17.18
CA PRO A 97 0.10 10.21 16.44
C PRO A 97 0.97 10.43 15.21
N HIS A 98 2.24 10.07 15.28
CA HIS A 98 3.15 10.18 14.13
C HIS A 98 2.76 9.19 13.04
N LEU A 99 2.36 7.97 13.43
CA LEU A 99 1.89 6.97 12.48
C LEU A 99 0.63 7.43 11.75
N GLN A 100 -0.31 8.05 12.47
CA GLN A 100 -1.54 8.56 11.87
C GLN A 100 -1.25 9.65 10.83
N ARG A 101 -0.30 10.56 11.14
CA ARG A 101 0.11 11.58 10.17
C ARG A 101 0.77 10.98 8.94
N LEU A 102 1.63 10.00 9.15
CA LEU A 102 2.31 9.28 8.06
C LEU A 102 1.29 8.59 7.14
N LEU A 103 0.34 7.88 7.71
CA LEU A 103 -0.69 7.18 6.94
C LEU A 103 -1.56 8.16 6.14
N ALA A 104 -1.92 9.29 6.74
CA ALA A 104 -2.70 10.31 6.03
C ALA A 104 -1.94 10.86 4.83
N GLU A 105 -0.65 11.15 4.99
CA GLU A 105 0.19 11.66 3.90
C GLU A 105 0.41 10.61 2.80
N ALA A 106 0.64 9.36 3.19
CA ALA A 106 0.81 8.27 2.22
C ALA A 106 -0.47 8.03 1.41
N ARG A 107 -1.63 8.14 2.05
CA ARG A 107 -2.92 8.02 1.36
C ARG A 107 -3.17 9.15 0.38
N LEU A 108 -2.79 10.38 0.74
CA LEU A 108 -2.88 11.50 -0.19
C LEU A 108 -2.01 11.28 -1.43
N ASN A 109 -0.78 10.80 -1.25
CA ASN A 109 0.08 10.47 -2.38
C ASN A 109 -0.53 9.40 -3.27
N ARG A 110 -1.18 8.41 -2.69
CA ARG A 110 -1.89 7.37 -3.42
C ARG A 110 -3.00 7.94 -4.28
N GLU A 111 -3.77 8.89 -3.76
CA GLU A 111 -4.93 9.47 -4.45
C GLU A 111 -4.54 10.46 -5.54
N VAL A 112 -3.49 11.23 -5.33
CA VAL A 112 -3.04 12.25 -6.28
C VAL A 112 -2.61 11.67 -7.63
N THR A 113 -2.19 10.42 -7.66
CA THR A 113 -1.62 9.79 -8.86
C THR A 113 -2.50 8.75 -9.51
N VAL A 114 -3.76 8.78 -9.22
CA VAL A 114 -4.75 7.87 -9.86
C VAL A 114 -5.03 8.28 -11.29
#